data_3a46c2e137e916ec89e18992e592d6d6
#
_entry.id   3a46c2e137e916ec89e18992e592d6d6
#
_cell.length_a   1.000
_cell.length_b   1.000
_cell.length_c   1.000
_cell.angle_alpha   90.00
_cell.angle_beta   90.00
_cell.angle_gamma   90.00
#
_symmetry.space_group_name_H-M   'P 1'
#
loop_
_entity.id
_entity.type
_entity.pdbx_description
1 polymer ?
#
loop_
_entity_poly.entity_id
_entity_poly.type
_entity_poly.pdbx_seq_one_letter_code
_entity_poly.pdbx_strand_id
1 'polypeptide(L)'
;MALPLEGVLNPIKRRTDELMVKIRESLFLIQGQDEMIPDSHVYLLGKPDSGDLSLVDAGLMGKGARKIESLREAGVKPADIKRVIMTHTHLDHIGCLREIMGEIPGIELWVHSAEAGPLEAGDDRTVYGMEMFKQMCQAQYRLKAGAFTFKVDRRLEDGDELRIGGESWKVLHIPGHSAGGVALYDEGEGILIPGDVIYADFAIGRFDLHAADSSQLNKSLTRLAGLKVKTLLPGHNRVLRNVPDGYIARTAKQWAPYLS
;
A
#
# COMPACT_ATOMS: atom_id res chain seq x y z
N MET A 1 28.42 22.95 8.54
CA MET A 1 28.35 22.45 9.93
C MET A 1 27.16 21.49 9.97
N ALA A 2 27.43 20.19 9.82
CA ALA A 2 26.41 19.16 9.78
C ALA A 2 25.97 18.86 11.21
N LEU A 3 24.67 18.99 11.48
CA LEU A 3 24.08 18.57 12.74
C LEU A 3 24.07 17.02 12.78
N PRO A 4 24.41 16.41 13.92
CA PRO A 4 24.37 14.96 14.04
C PRO A 4 22.92 14.48 14.00
N LEU A 5 22.61 13.53 13.14
CA LEU A 5 21.39 12.75 13.09
C LEU A 5 21.41 11.70 14.23
N GLU A 6 21.45 12.12 15.46
CA GLU A 6 21.23 11.22 16.59
C GLU A 6 19.74 11.12 16.86
N GLY A 7 19.17 10.03 16.48
CA GLY A 7 17.75 9.68 16.59
C GLY A 7 17.32 8.61 15.62
N VAL A 8 18.24 8.07 14.82
CA VAL A 8 18.00 6.93 13.92
C VAL A 8 17.86 5.69 14.80
N LEU A 9 16.60 5.25 14.98
CA LEU A 9 16.30 3.98 15.63
C LEU A 9 17.17 2.86 15.06
N ASN A 10 17.79 2.12 15.98
CA ASN A 10 18.46 0.85 15.70
C ASN A 10 17.66 0.06 14.65
N PRO A 11 18.32 -0.46 13.60
CA PRO A 11 17.66 -1.45 12.77
C PRO A 11 17.19 -2.56 13.71
N ILE A 12 15.87 -2.83 13.70
CA ILE A 12 15.29 -3.96 14.42
C ILE A 12 16.17 -5.14 14.06
N LYS A 13 16.90 -5.70 15.04
CA LYS A 13 17.66 -6.92 14.85
C LYS A 13 16.68 -7.95 14.31
N ARG A 14 16.77 -8.27 13.03
CA ARG A 14 15.95 -9.26 12.36
C ARG A 14 16.08 -10.57 13.17
N ARG A 15 15.04 -10.96 13.86
CA ARG A 15 14.72 -12.37 13.96
C ARG A 15 14.28 -12.75 12.56
N THR A 16 15.05 -13.55 11.90
CA THR A 16 14.96 -13.86 10.46
C THR A 16 13.66 -14.56 10.05
N ASP A 17 12.70 -14.75 10.95
CA ASP A 17 11.48 -15.55 10.74
C ASP A 17 10.16 -14.80 11.01
N GLU A 18 10.16 -13.61 11.60
CA GLU A 18 8.91 -12.86 11.83
C GLU A 18 8.61 -11.91 10.65
N LEU A 19 7.71 -12.35 9.77
CA LEU A 19 7.23 -11.50 8.66
C LEU A 19 6.27 -10.40 9.14
N MET A 20 5.62 -10.59 10.28
CA MET A 20 4.62 -9.66 10.82
C MET A 20 5.20 -8.84 11.96
N VAL A 21 5.13 -7.52 11.83
CA VAL A 21 5.64 -6.55 12.81
C VAL A 21 4.49 -5.74 13.38
N LYS A 22 4.33 -5.74 14.69
CA LYS A 22 3.34 -4.91 15.37
C LYS A 22 3.78 -3.44 15.33
N ILE A 23 2.93 -2.60 14.75
CA ILE A 23 3.08 -1.13 14.78
C ILE A 23 2.39 -0.56 16.01
N ARG A 24 1.13 -0.98 16.26
CA ARG A 24 0.33 -0.72 17.46
C ARG A 24 -0.67 -1.86 17.66
N GLU A 25 -1.52 -1.81 18.69
CA GLU A 25 -2.48 -2.89 19.02
C GLU A 25 -3.46 -3.25 17.88
N SER A 26 -3.74 -2.31 17.00
CA SER A 26 -4.70 -2.44 15.91
C SER A 26 -4.09 -2.24 14.53
N LEU A 27 -2.77 -2.27 14.42
CA LEU A 27 -2.05 -2.03 13.17
C LEU A 27 -0.77 -2.86 13.11
N PHE A 28 -0.67 -3.70 12.10
CA PHE A 28 0.47 -4.57 11.89
C PHE A 28 0.98 -4.43 10.47
N LEU A 29 2.28 -4.62 10.30
CA LEU A 29 2.97 -4.67 9.03
C LEU A 29 3.32 -6.12 8.71
N ILE A 30 2.91 -6.63 7.56
CA ILE A 30 3.48 -7.81 6.92
C ILE A 30 4.50 -7.28 5.92
N GLN A 31 5.77 -7.46 6.24
CA GLN A 31 6.85 -6.86 5.45
C GLN A 31 6.94 -7.53 4.08
N GLY A 32 6.94 -6.72 3.03
CA GLY A 32 7.24 -7.15 1.67
C GLY A 32 8.68 -7.64 1.56
N GLN A 33 8.92 -8.55 0.63
CA GLN A 33 10.24 -9.13 0.38
C GLN A 33 10.80 -8.53 -0.90
N ASP A 34 11.92 -7.80 -0.77
CA ASP A 34 12.62 -7.27 -1.92
C ASP A 34 13.34 -8.42 -2.65
N GLU A 35 12.89 -8.67 -3.86
CA GLU A 35 13.50 -9.57 -4.83
C GLU A 35 13.76 -8.77 -6.13
N MET A 36 13.94 -9.46 -7.24
CA MET A 36 14.11 -8.81 -8.55
C MET A 36 12.87 -7.98 -8.96
N ILE A 37 11.66 -8.43 -8.55
CA ILE A 37 10.43 -7.65 -8.59
C ILE A 37 10.07 -7.33 -7.15
N PRO A 38 9.87 -6.06 -6.79
CA PRO A 38 9.50 -5.68 -5.43
C PRO A 38 8.19 -6.36 -4.99
N ASP A 39 8.09 -6.67 -3.71
CA ASP A 39 6.86 -7.11 -3.06
C ASP A 39 6.42 -6.00 -2.11
N SER A 40 5.23 -5.47 -2.27
CA SER A 40 4.77 -4.40 -1.39
C SER A 40 4.56 -4.87 0.04
N HIS A 41 4.68 -3.96 0.96
CA HIS A 41 4.18 -4.13 2.32
C HIS A 41 2.67 -4.33 2.30
N VAL A 42 2.19 -5.18 3.21
CA VAL A 42 0.76 -5.35 3.47
C VAL A 42 0.51 -4.93 4.90
N TYR A 43 -0.51 -4.11 5.12
CA TYR A 43 -0.87 -3.70 6.48
C TYR A 43 -2.15 -4.38 6.90
N LEU A 44 -2.20 -4.85 8.15
CA LEU A 44 -3.42 -5.35 8.78
C LEU A 44 -3.96 -4.27 9.71
N LEU A 45 -5.18 -3.84 9.46
CA LEU A 45 -5.93 -2.87 10.26
C LEU A 45 -6.98 -3.57 11.11
N GLY A 46 -7.15 -3.11 12.34
CA GLY A 46 -8.09 -3.61 13.33
C GLY A 46 -7.42 -4.45 14.41
N LYS A 47 -8.08 -4.54 15.57
CA LYS A 47 -7.61 -5.40 16.66
C LYS A 47 -7.88 -6.86 16.32
N PRO A 48 -6.95 -7.80 16.56
CA PRO A 48 -7.10 -9.22 16.20
C PRO A 48 -8.41 -9.86 16.64
N ASP A 49 -8.97 -9.45 17.79
CA ASP A 49 -10.19 -10.03 18.37
C ASP A 49 -11.46 -9.27 17.97
N SER A 50 -11.37 -8.24 17.12
CA SER A 50 -12.53 -7.40 16.76
C SER A 50 -13.52 -8.10 15.84
N GLY A 51 -13.08 -9.16 15.13
CA GLY A 51 -13.87 -9.79 14.07
C GLY A 51 -14.08 -8.92 12.82
N ASP A 52 -13.45 -7.73 12.78
CA ASP A 52 -13.53 -6.77 11.67
C ASP A 52 -12.14 -6.25 11.32
N LEU A 53 -11.41 -7.04 10.55
CA LEU A 53 -10.07 -6.73 10.09
C LEU A 53 -10.06 -6.38 8.60
N SER A 54 -9.08 -5.58 8.19
CA SER A 54 -8.84 -5.26 6.79
C SER A 54 -7.36 -5.41 6.45
N LEU A 55 -7.07 -5.95 5.28
CA LEU A 55 -5.75 -5.82 4.67
C LEU A 55 -5.70 -4.54 3.84
N VAL A 56 -4.58 -3.85 3.86
CA VAL A 56 -4.24 -2.79 2.91
C VAL A 56 -3.16 -3.35 2.01
N ASP A 57 -3.48 -3.45 0.73
CA ASP A 57 -2.74 -4.14 -0.32
C ASP A 57 -2.64 -5.67 -0.13
N ALA A 58 -2.12 -6.35 -1.13
CA ALA A 58 -2.00 -7.80 -1.16
C ALA A 58 -0.55 -8.28 -1.37
N GLY A 59 0.27 -7.47 -2.01
CA GLY A 59 1.65 -7.81 -2.36
C GLY A 59 1.80 -8.57 -3.67
N LEU A 60 3.04 -8.95 -3.97
CA LEU A 60 3.42 -9.65 -5.19
C LEU A 60 2.98 -11.12 -5.17
N MET A 61 2.58 -11.63 -6.32
CA MET A 61 2.13 -13.02 -6.51
C MET A 61 3.15 -14.06 -6.06
N GLY A 62 2.64 -15.24 -5.65
CA GLY A 62 3.44 -16.33 -5.12
C GLY A 62 3.82 -16.16 -3.65
N LYS A 63 3.37 -15.09 -3.01
CA LYS A 63 3.66 -14.76 -1.60
C LYS A 63 2.43 -14.88 -0.69
N GLY A 64 1.23 -15.09 -1.26
CA GLY A 64 -0.04 -15.06 -0.54
C GLY A 64 -0.14 -16.08 0.57
N ALA A 65 0.21 -17.35 0.31
CA ALA A 65 0.17 -18.40 1.32
C ALA A 65 1.05 -18.08 2.55
N ARG A 66 2.25 -17.53 2.32
CA ARG A 66 3.16 -17.12 3.40
C ARG A 66 2.61 -15.93 4.19
N LYS A 67 1.99 -14.95 3.52
CA LYS A 67 1.34 -13.81 4.19
C LYS A 67 0.19 -14.29 5.10
N ILE A 68 -0.65 -15.20 4.60
CA ILE A 68 -1.74 -15.79 5.40
C ILE A 68 -1.21 -16.61 6.56
N GLU A 69 -0.13 -17.36 6.37
CA GLU A 69 0.49 -18.13 7.47
C GLU A 69 1.04 -17.20 8.55
N SER A 70 1.70 -16.10 8.18
CA SER A 70 2.19 -15.10 9.15
C SER A 70 1.04 -14.50 9.98
N LEU A 71 -0.14 -14.30 9.38
CA LEU A 71 -1.32 -13.85 10.10
C LEU A 71 -1.80 -14.91 11.09
N ARG A 72 -1.83 -16.20 10.70
CA ARG A 72 -2.21 -17.32 11.58
C ARG A 72 -1.25 -17.47 12.75
N GLU A 73 0.06 -17.42 12.49
CA GLU A 73 1.12 -17.49 13.50
C GLU A 73 1.01 -16.35 14.54
N ALA A 74 0.54 -15.18 14.10
CA ALA A 74 0.27 -14.04 14.96
C ALA A 74 -1.09 -14.11 15.70
N GLY A 75 -1.82 -15.23 15.55
CA GLY A 75 -3.12 -15.44 16.20
C GLY A 75 -4.30 -14.79 15.48
N VAL A 76 -4.09 -14.25 14.27
CA VAL A 76 -5.17 -13.67 13.47
C VAL A 76 -5.94 -14.80 12.79
N LYS A 77 -7.26 -14.79 12.94
CA LYS A 77 -8.15 -15.70 12.20
C LYS A 77 -8.42 -15.13 10.82
N PRO A 78 -8.06 -15.80 9.72
CA PRO A 78 -8.34 -15.30 8.38
C PRO A 78 -9.80 -14.91 8.13
N ALA A 79 -10.75 -15.64 8.74
CA ALA A 79 -12.19 -15.37 8.67
C ALA A 79 -12.61 -14.01 9.26
N ASP A 80 -11.78 -13.39 10.10
CA ASP A 80 -12.03 -12.07 10.66
C ASP A 80 -11.60 -10.94 9.70
N ILE A 81 -10.84 -11.26 8.66
CA ILE A 81 -10.44 -10.31 7.62
C ILE A 81 -11.60 -10.21 6.63
N LYS A 82 -12.24 -9.04 6.59
CA LYS A 82 -13.48 -8.81 5.81
C LYS A 82 -13.19 -8.25 4.43
N ARG A 83 -12.07 -7.53 4.25
CA ARG A 83 -11.76 -6.84 3.01
C ARG A 83 -10.28 -6.65 2.76
N VAL A 84 -9.95 -6.51 1.48
CA VAL A 84 -8.68 -5.96 1.02
C VAL A 84 -8.96 -4.56 0.46
N ILE A 85 -8.26 -3.56 0.96
CA ILE A 85 -8.31 -2.18 0.51
C ILE A 85 -7.04 -1.94 -0.29
N MET A 86 -7.18 -1.67 -1.59
CA MET A 86 -6.03 -1.39 -2.44
C MET A 86 -5.64 0.08 -2.34
N THR A 87 -4.35 0.35 -2.08
CA THR A 87 -3.82 1.71 -2.27
C THR A 87 -3.79 2.07 -3.75
N HIS A 88 -3.45 1.12 -4.60
CA HIS A 88 -3.52 1.17 -6.06
C HIS A 88 -3.34 -0.24 -6.63
N THR A 89 -3.45 -0.42 -7.95
CA THR A 89 -3.54 -1.75 -8.55
C THR A 89 -2.30 -2.20 -9.31
N HIS A 90 -1.09 -1.67 -9.02
CA HIS A 90 0.13 -2.21 -9.60
C HIS A 90 0.40 -3.65 -9.14
N LEU A 91 1.13 -4.41 -9.95
CA LEU A 91 1.33 -5.86 -9.79
C LEU A 91 1.88 -6.25 -8.43
N ASP A 92 2.82 -5.50 -7.92
CA ASP A 92 3.48 -5.73 -6.65
C ASP A 92 2.58 -5.43 -5.43
N HIS A 93 1.42 -4.77 -5.65
CA HIS A 93 0.38 -4.55 -4.66
C HIS A 93 -0.80 -5.51 -4.80
N ILE A 94 -1.26 -5.81 -6.03
CA ILE A 94 -2.45 -6.65 -6.27
C ILE A 94 -2.11 -8.12 -6.55
N GLY A 95 -0.84 -8.44 -6.77
CA GLY A 95 -0.41 -9.74 -7.30
C GLY A 95 -0.89 -10.95 -6.50
N CYS A 96 -0.86 -10.89 -5.16
CA CYS A 96 -1.35 -11.96 -4.29
C CYS A 96 -2.86 -11.99 -4.08
N LEU A 97 -3.62 -11.04 -4.61
CA LEU A 97 -5.05 -10.91 -4.27
C LEU A 97 -5.83 -12.20 -4.53
N ARG A 98 -5.60 -12.86 -5.67
CA ARG A 98 -6.29 -14.11 -6.00
C ARG A 98 -5.94 -15.24 -5.03
N GLU A 99 -4.70 -15.30 -4.57
CA GLU A 99 -4.26 -16.27 -3.56
C GLU A 99 -4.94 -16.01 -2.21
N ILE A 100 -5.01 -14.74 -1.80
CA ILE A 100 -5.68 -14.32 -0.56
C ILE A 100 -7.18 -14.62 -0.63
N MET A 101 -7.84 -14.33 -1.75
CA MET A 101 -9.26 -14.66 -1.97
C MET A 101 -9.53 -16.17 -1.94
N GLY A 102 -8.57 -16.99 -2.37
CA GLY A 102 -8.66 -18.44 -2.27
C GLY A 102 -8.60 -18.95 -0.82
N GLU A 103 -7.81 -18.30 0.03
CA GLU A 103 -7.67 -18.63 1.45
C GLU A 103 -8.76 -18.02 2.33
N ILE A 104 -9.38 -16.92 1.88
CA ILE A 104 -10.44 -16.19 2.61
C ILE A 104 -11.66 -16.01 1.70
N PRO A 105 -12.49 -17.04 1.54
CA PRO A 105 -13.68 -16.96 0.70
C PRO A 105 -14.65 -15.87 1.18
N GLY A 106 -15.11 -15.05 0.24
CA GLY A 106 -16.04 -13.95 0.51
C GLY A 106 -15.41 -12.66 1.02
N ILE A 107 -14.07 -12.58 1.02
CA ILE A 107 -13.37 -11.31 1.28
C ILE A 107 -13.76 -10.27 0.22
N GLU A 108 -14.07 -9.05 0.64
CA GLU A 108 -14.42 -7.95 -0.27
C GLU A 108 -13.16 -7.28 -0.83
N LEU A 109 -13.24 -6.80 -2.06
CA LEU A 109 -12.22 -5.97 -2.70
C LEU A 109 -12.69 -4.51 -2.78
N TRP A 110 -11.93 -3.61 -2.19
CA TRP A 110 -12.18 -2.18 -2.20
C TRP A 110 -11.09 -1.45 -2.98
N VAL A 111 -11.46 -0.71 -4.03
CA VAL A 111 -10.56 -0.04 -4.96
C VAL A 111 -11.11 1.35 -5.27
N HIS A 112 -10.25 2.34 -5.49
CA HIS A 112 -10.70 3.66 -5.94
C HIS A 112 -11.38 3.58 -7.30
N SER A 113 -12.44 4.38 -7.51
CA SER A 113 -13.28 4.33 -8.71
C SER A 113 -12.50 4.47 -10.02
N ALA A 114 -11.42 5.25 -10.04
CA ALA A 114 -10.59 5.44 -11.24
C ALA A 114 -9.90 4.14 -11.72
N GLU A 115 -9.64 3.18 -10.84
CA GLU A 115 -9.01 1.90 -11.19
C GLU A 115 -9.99 0.72 -11.14
N ALA A 116 -11.12 0.87 -10.48
CA ALA A 116 -12.13 -0.20 -10.36
C ALA A 116 -12.68 -0.62 -11.73
N GLY A 117 -13.06 0.33 -12.59
CA GLY A 117 -13.60 0.03 -13.91
C GLY A 117 -12.62 -0.71 -14.82
N PRO A 118 -11.39 -0.22 -15.02
CA PRO A 118 -10.33 -0.95 -15.72
C PRO A 118 -10.10 -2.37 -15.18
N LEU A 119 -10.02 -2.51 -13.86
CA LEU A 119 -9.79 -3.81 -13.20
C LEU A 119 -10.94 -4.81 -13.47
N GLU A 120 -12.18 -4.37 -13.39
CA GLU A 120 -13.37 -5.19 -13.69
C GLU A 120 -13.45 -5.55 -15.18
N ALA A 121 -13.02 -4.66 -16.06
CA ALA A 121 -12.96 -4.89 -17.49
C ALA A 121 -11.79 -5.82 -17.93
N GLY A 122 -10.87 -6.13 -17.01
CA GLY A 122 -9.66 -6.91 -17.33
C GLY A 122 -8.61 -6.09 -18.09
N ASP A 123 -8.67 -4.77 -18.02
CA ASP A 123 -7.62 -3.88 -18.53
C ASP A 123 -6.43 -3.90 -17.56
N ASP A 124 -5.42 -4.65 -17.92
CA ASP A 124 -4.26 -4.91 -17.06
C ASP A 124 -3.10 -3.90 -17.27
N ARG A 125 -3.31 -2.83 -18.06
CA ARG A 125 -2.27 -1.84 -18.33
C ARG A 125 -1.78 -1.13 -17.07
N THR A 126 -2.69 -0.77 -16.18
CA THR A 126 -2.32 -0.19 -14.87
C THR A 126 -1.60 -1.23 -14.02
N VAL A 127 -2.07 -2.48 -14.00
CA VAL A 127 -1.45 -3.54 -13.20
C VAL A 127 0.03 -3.72 -13.53
N TYR A 128 0.37 -3.77 -14.81
CA TYR A 128 1.76 -3.95 -15.22
C TYR A 128 2.54 -2.64 -15.36
N GLY A 129 1.87 -1.53 -15.56
CA GLY A 129 2.46 -0.21 -15.72
C GLY A 129 3.18 0.02 -17.05
N MET A 130 3.76 -1.02 -17.67
CA MET A 130 4.39 -0.95 -18.99
C MET A 130 4.40 -2.30 -19.70
N GLU A 131 4.35 -2.27 -21.03
CA GLU A 131 4.23 -3.47 -21.86
C GLU A 131 5.41 -4.44 -21.72
N MET A 132 6.63 -3.92 -21.64
CA MET A 132 7.82 -4.75 -21.46
C MET A 132 7.77 -5.53 -20.12
N PHE A 133 7.33 -4.88 -19.05
CA PHE A 133 7.17 -5.52 -17.75
C PHE A 133 6.07 -6.58 -17.77
N LYS A 134 4.96 -6.30 -18.48
CA LYS A 134 3.88 -7.26 -18.70
C LYS A 134 4.40 -8.55 -19.34
N GLN A 135 5.15 -8.44 -20.45
CA GLN A 135 5.71 -9.59 -21.16
C GLN A 135 6.64 -10.41 -20.26
N MET A 136 7.51 -9.73 -19.51
CA MET A 136 8.42 -10.38 -18.57
C MET A 136 7.64 -11.13 -17.47
N CYS A 137 6.66 -10.51 -16.85
CA CYS A 137 5.85 -11.12 -15.78
C CYS A 137 4.98 -12.28 -16.30
N GLN A 138 4.38 -12.12 -17.48
CA GLN A 138 3.60 -13.19 -18.11
C GLN A 138 4.45 -14.43 -18.38
N ALA A 139 5.68 -14.24 -18.88
CA ALA A 139 6.62 -15.34 -19.11
C ALA A 139 7.06 -15.99 -17.79
N GLN A 140 7.45 -15.19 -16.80
CA GLN A 140 7.97 -15.66 -15.52
C GLN A 140 6.91 -16.40 -14.70
N TYR A 141 5.71 -15.84 -14.59
CA TYR A 141 4.62 -16.39 -13.76
C TYR A 141 3.59 -17.19 -14.56
N ARG A 142 3.78 -17.35 -15.87
CA ARG A 142 2.85 -18.06 -16.77
C ARG A 142 1.43 -17.52 -16.70
N LEU A 143 1.30 -16.20 -16.62
CA LEU A 143 0.01 -15.52 -16.46
C LEU A 143 -0.79 -15.56 -17.76
N LYS A 144 -2.09 -15.85 -17.61
CA LYS A 144 -3.05 -15.82 -18.72
C LYS A 144 -3.70 -14.44 -18.82
N ALA A 145 -4.27 -14.15 -19.98
CA ALA A 145 -5.14 -12.98 -20.14
C ALA A 145 -6.26 -13.00 -19.08
N GLY A 146 -6.57 -11.86 -18.49
CA GLY A 146 -7.58 -11.73 -17.44
C GLY A 146 -7.14 -12.24 -16.06
N ALA A 147 -5.85 -12.52 -15.84
CA ALA A 147 -5.34 -12.95 -14.53
C ALA A 147 -5.68 -11.95 -13.42
N PHE A 148 -5.79 -10.66 -13.75
CA PHE A 148 -6.12 -9.57 -12.84
C PHE A 148 -7.52 -8.98 -13.09
N THR A 149 -8.44 -9.77 -13.61
CA THR A 149 -9.86 -9.37 -13.65
C THR A 149 -10.50 -9.72 -12.30
N PHE A 150 -10.97 -8.71 -11.58
CA PHE A 150 -11.61 -8.86 -10.28
C PHE A 150 -12.90 -8.08 -10.22
N LYS A 151 -13.90 -8.61 -9.52
CA LYS A 151 -15.07 -7.84 -9.11
C LYS A 151 -14.67 -6.90 -7.98
N VAL A 152 -15.00 -5.62 -8.10
CA VAL A 152 -14.84 -4.64 -7.03
C VAL A 152 -16.13 -4.56 -6.23
N ASP A 153 -16.06 -4.82 -4.93
CA ASP A 153 -17.24 -4.82 -4.06
C ASP A 153 -17.57 -3.41 -3.54
N ARG A 154 -16.55 -2.56 -3.37
CA ARG A 154 -16.73 -1.15 -3.01
C ARG A 154 -15.76 -0.27 -3.79
N ARG A 155 -16.29 0.80 -4.38
CA ARG A 155 -15.50 1.88 -4.97
C ARG A 155 -15.23 2.94 -3.92
N LEU A 156 -13.96 3.28 -3.76
CA LEU A 156 -13.51 4.30 -2.82
C LEU A 156 -13.47 5.66 -3.51
N GLU A 157 -13.80 6.69 -2.76
CA GLU A 157 -13.75 8.08 -3.20
C GLU A 157 -12.96 8.94 -2.22
N ASP A 158 -12.50 10.10 -2.69
CA ASP A 158 -11.82 11.08 -1.84
C ASP A 158 -12.72 11.54 -0.69
N GLY A 159 -12.19 11.50 0.52
CA GLY A 159 -12.91 11.92 1.72
C GLY A 159 -13.77 10.83 2.36
N ASP A 160 -13.85 9.61 1.78
CA ASP A 160 -14.52 8.50 2.42
C ASP A 160 -13.98 8.27 3.83
N GLU A 161 -14.86 7.99 4.79
CA GLU A 161 -14.50 7.55 6.13
C GLU A 161 -14.76 6.05 6.27
N LEU A 162 -13.71 5.31 6.62
CA LEU A 162 -13.76 3.87 6.82
C LEU A 162 -13.71 3.58 8.31
N ARG A 163 -14.67 2.78 8.79
CA ARG A 163 -14.64 2.23 10.16
C ARG A 163 -14.11 0.81 10.09
N ILE A 164 -12.96 0.56 10.73
CA ILE A 164 -12.27 -0.73 10.70
C ILE A 164 -11.84 -1.09 12.12
N GLY A 165 -12.38 -2.17 12.67
CA GLY A 165 -12.06 -2.62 14.03
C GLY A 165 -12.30 -1.56 15.10
N GLY A 166 -13.25 -0.64 14.87
CA GLY A 166 -13.58 0.46 15.76
C GLY A 166 -12.76 1.74 15.54
N GLU A 167 -11.78 1.75 14.66
CA GLU A 167 -10.97 2.92 14.30
C GLU A 167 -11.48 3.61 13.03
N SER A 168 -11.14 4.89 12.88
CA SER A 168 -11.55 5.70 11.73
C SER A 168 -10.35 5.99 10.83
N TRP A 169 -10.50 5.68 9.55
CA TRP A 169 -9.51 5.94 8.51
C TRP A 169 -10.14 6.79 7.41
N LYS A 170 -9.49 7.87 7.06
CA LYS A 170 -9.92 8.73 5.95
C LYS A 170 -9.22 8.31 4.67
N VAL A 171 -9.99 8.15 3.60
CA VAL A 171 -9.46 7.94 2.25
C VAL A 171 -9.06 9.28 1.66
N LEU A 172 -7.84 9.38 1.19
CA LEU A 172 -7.34 10.54 0.47
C LEU A 172 -6.96 10.09 -0.95
N HIS A 173 -7.65 10.59 -1.97
CA HIS A 173 -7.26 10.37 -3.36
C HIS A 173 -6.00 11.17 -3.66
N ILE A 174 -4.92 10.49 -3.97
CA ILE A 174 -3.57 11.04 -4.19
C ILE A 174 -2.99 10.49 -5.51
N PRO A 175 -3.61 10.84 -6.65
CA PRO A 175 -3.18 10.35 -7.95
C PRO A 175 -1.79 10.87 -8.33
N GLY A 176 -1.19 10.21 -9.32
CA GLY A 176 0.05 10.65 -9.94
C GLY A 176 1.07 9.52 -10.11
N HIS A 177 1.25 8.64 -9.12
CA HIS A 177 1.93 7.37 -9.29
C HIS A 177 1.04 6.38 -10.07
N SER A 178 -0.25 6.39 -9.76
CA SER A 178 -1.32 5.73 -10.49
C SER A 178 -2.57 6.62 -10.52
N ALA A 179 -3.54 6.33 -11.37
CA ALA A 179 -4.73 7.16 -11.52
C ALA A 179 -5.67 7.07 -10.30
N GLY A 180 -5.75 5.91 -9.67
CA GLY A 180 -6.60 5.64 -8.50
C GLY A 180 -5.84 5.53 -7.19
N GLY A 181 -4.63 6.07 -7.13
CA GLY A 181 -3.82 6.05 -5.92
C GLY A 181 -4.53 6.68 -4.73
N VAL A 182 -4.67 5.94 -3.62
CA VAL A 182 -5.22 6.46 -2.37
C VAL A 182 -4.26 6.29 -1.21
N ALA A 183 -4.35 7.20 -0.25
CA ALA A 183 -3.80 7.02 1.07
C ALA A 183 -4.90 6.74 2.09
N LEU A 184 -4.59 5.95 3.11
CA LEU A 184 -5.39 5.87 4.33
C LEU A 184 -4.74 6.72 5.41
N TYR A 185 -5.51 7.61 6.02
CA TYR A 185 -5.04 8.53 7.05
C TYR A 185 -5.85 8.42 8.33
N ASP A 186 -5.18 8.06 9.42
CA ASP A 186 -5.70 8.15 10.77
C ASP A 186 -5.30 9.52 11.33
N GLU A 187 -6.22 10.47 11.32
CA GLU A 187 -5.99 11.85 11.76
C GLU A 187 -5.71 11.93 13.26
N GLY A 188 -6.35 11.06 14.06
CA GLY A 188 -6.20 11.06 15.52
C GLY A 188 -4.78 10.71 15.96
N GLU A 189 -4.21 9.69 15.35
CA GLU A 189 -2.87 9.20 15.66
C GLU A 189 -1.78 9.79 14.74
N GLY A 190 -2.17 10.43 13.63
CA GLY A 190 -1.25 10.95 12.63
C GLY A 190 -0.53 9.84 11.87
N ILE A 191 -1.25 8.78 11.51
CA ILE A 191 -0.71 7.65 10.75
C ILE A 191 -1.13 7.77 9.30
N LEU A 192 -0.17 7.68 8.38
CA LEU A 192 -0.39 7.74 6.94
C LEU A 192 0.11 6.46 6.26
N ILE A 193 -0.77 5.83 5.48
CA ILE A 193 -0.45 4.72 4.56
C ILE A 193 -0.63 5.26 3.15
N PRO A 194 0.41 5.79 2.49
CA PRO A 194 0.30 6.52 1.23
C PRO A 194 0.46 5.63 -0.02
N GLY A 195 0.50 4.29 0.10
CA GLY A 195 0.95 3.44 -0.99
C GLY A 195 2.33 3.90 -1.50
N ASP A 196 2.40 4.12 -2.80
CA ASP A 196 3.66 4.42 -3.48
C ASP A 196 3.85 5.90 -3.85
N VAL A 197 3.14 6.81 -3.19
CA VAL A 197 3.31 8.25 -3.46
C VAL A 197 4.54 8.82 -2.80
N ILE A 198 4.84 8.41 -1.56
CA ILE A 198 6.01 8.89 -0.80
C ILE A 198 6.60 7.78 0.06
N TYR A 199 7.92 7.73 0.12
CA TYR A 199 8.68 6.74 0.89
C TYR A 199 9.59 7.39 1.93
N ALA A 200 10.35 6.54 2.63
CA ALA A 200 11.48 6.96 3.42
C ALA A 200 12.58 7.60 2.54
N ASP A 201 13.53 8.28 3.20
CA ASP A 201 14.72 8.85 2.55
C ASP A 201 14.43 9.87 1.44
N PHE A 202 13.30 10.61 1.60
CA PHE A 202 12.83 11.63 0.65
C PHE A 202 12.58 11.09 -0.77
N ALA A 203 12.32 9.79 -0.89
CA ALA A 203 11.98 9.17 -2.16
C ALA A 203 10.47 9.26 -2.45
N ILE A 204 10.12 9.16 -3.74
CA ILE A 204 8.73 9.11 -4.23
C ILE A 204 8.57 7.93 -5.19
N GLY A 205 7.33 7.56 -5.46
CA GLY A 205 7.00 6.55 -6.46
C GLY A 205 7.29 7.01 -7.89
N ARG A 206 7.40 6.05 -8.78
CA ARG A 206 7.55 6.28 -10.23
C ARG A 206 6.35 7.04 -10.78
N PHE A 207 6.59 7.85 -11.78
CA PHE A 207 5.56 8.64 -12.48
C PHE A 207 5.66 8.53 -14.00
N ASP A 208 6.28 7.46 -14.47
CA ASP A 208 6.51 7.13 -15.89
C ASP A 208 5.78 5.84 -16.31
N LEU A 209 4.87 5.34 -15.47
CA LEU A 209 4.06 4.15 -15.72
C LEU A 209 2.74 4.50 -16.43
N HIS A 210 2.01 3.49 -16.93
CA HIS A 210 0.69 3.70 -17.50
C HIS A 210 -0.24 4.40 -16.49
N ALA A 211 -0.93 5.44 -16.95
CA ALA A 211 -1.83 6.28 -16.17
C ALA A 211 -1.15 7.03 -14.99
N ALA A 212 0.18 7.08 -14.94
CA ALA A 212 0.89 8.00 -14.07
C ALA A 212 0.86 9.43 -14.62
N ASP A 213 0.97 10.42 -13.71
CA ASP A 213 0.94 11.85 -14.06
C ASP A 213 1.78 12.63 -13.05
N SER A 214 2.89 13.19 -13.52
CA SER A 214 3.84 13.94 -12.70
C SER A 214 3.22 15.17 -12.04
N SER A 215 2.37 15.92 -12.77
CA SER A 215 1.70 17.10 -12.25
C SER A 215 0.71 16.76 -11.14
N GLN A 216 -0.04 15.66 -11.29
CA GLN A 216 -0.91 15.17 -10.23
C GLN A 216 -0.11 14.67 -9.02
N LEU A 217 1.01 13.98 -9.24
CA LEU A 217 1.89 13.54 -8.14
C LEU A 217 2.40 14.72 -7.33
N ASN A 218 2.78 15.83 -8.00
CA ASN A 218 3.18 17.06 -7.32
C ASN A 218 2.05 17.64 -6.45
N LYS A 219 0.81 17.67 -6.97
CA LYS A 219 -0.37 18.12 -6.21
C LYS A 219 -0.64 17.21 -5.01
N SER A 220 -0.53 15.89 -5.21
CA SER A 220 -0.71 14.88 -4.16
C SER A 220 0.32 15.04 -3.05
N LEU A 221 1.60 15.19 -3.38
CA LEU A 221 2.66 15.46 -2.41
C LEU A 221 2.43 16.78 -1.63
N THR A 222 1.99 17.83 -2.34
CA THR A 222 1.64 19.12 -1.73
C THR A 222 0.47 18.98 -0.76
N ARG A 223 -0.57 18.22 -1.14
CA ARG A 223 -1.70 17.90 -0.26
C ARG A 223 -1.25 17.17 1.01
N LEU A 224 -0.44 16.12 0.85
CA LEU A 224 0.07 15.34 1.98
C LEU A 224 0.96 16.16 2.91
N ALA A 225 1.69 17.15 2.37
CA ALA A 225 2.52 18.07 3.16
C ALA A 225 1.72 18.91 4.16
N GLY A 226 0.42 19.09 3.94
CA GLY A 226 -0.48 19.78 4.87
C GLY A 226 -0.97 18.93 6.04
N LEU A 227 -0.68 17.63 6.05
CA LEU A 227 -1.13 16.70 7.10
C LEU A 227 -0.17 16.68 8.30
N LYS A 228 -0.71 16.37 9.47
CA LYS A 228 0.09 16.09 10.68
C LYS A 228 0.43 14.60 10.72
N VAL A 229 1.55 14.21 10.11
CA VAL A 229 1.99 12.83 10.03
C VAL A 229 3.08 12.56 11.06
N LYS A 230 2.83 11.63 11.97
CA LYS A 230 3.78 11.12 12.97
C LYS A 230 4.38 9.78 12.56
N THR A 231 3.60 8.96 11.83
CA THR A 231 4.03 7.64 11.35
C THR A 231 3.69 7.52 9.86
N LEU A 232 4.70 7.21 9.06
CA LEU A 232 4.58 7.00 7.62
C LEU A 232 4.81 5.52 7.31
N LEU A 233 3.83 4.90 6.67
CA LEU A 233 3.76 3.47 6.36
C LEU A 233 3.65 3.28 4.84
N PRO A 234 4.74 3.41 4.08
CA PRO A 234 4.72 3.35 2.63
C PRO A 234 4.54 1.93 2.09
N GLY A 235 4.26 1.80 0.79
CA GLY A 235 4.17 0.49 0.13
C GLY A 235 5.49 -0.27 0.09
N HIS A 236 6.60 0.43 0.06
CA HIS A 236 7.95 -0.15 0.00
C HIS A 236 8.93 0.55 0.94
N ASN A 237 10.13 -0.02 1.04
CA ASN A 237 11.23 0.47 1.85
C ASN A 237 10.92 0.41 3.36
N ARG A 238 11.53 1.26 4.15
CA ARG A 238 11.34 1.27 5.59
C ARG A 238 10.16 2.14 6.02
N VAL A 239 9.46 1.73 7.04
CA VAL A 239 8.48 2.55 7.73
C VAL A 239 9.19 3.62 8.57
N LEU A 240 8.58 4.81 8.68
CA LEU A 240 9.09 5.87 9.53
C LEU A 240 8.17 6.06 10.74
N ARG A 241 8.68 5.76 11.93
CA ARG A 241 8.06 6.16 13.19
C ARG A 241 8.70 7.48 13.63
N ASN A 242 7.94 8.38 14.20
CA ASN A 242 8.40 9.73 14.56
C ASN A 242 8.90 10.51 13.32
N VAL A 243 8.02 10.65 12.31
CA VAL A 243 8.29 11.45 11.12
C VAL A 243 8.69 12.87 11.52
N PRO A 244 9.87 13.36 11.09
CA PRO A 244 10.31 14.70 11.44
C PRO A 244 9.37 15.78 10.88
N ASP A 245 9.17 16.86 11.63
CA ASP A 245 8.37 17.99 11.18
C ASP A 245 8.82 18.50 9.80
N GLY A 246 7.84 18.73 8.94
CA GLY A 246 8.08 19.18 7.58
C GLY A 246 8.74 18.16 6.65
N TYR A 247 8.82 16.87 7.04
CA TYR A 247 9.40 15.81 6.22
C TYR A 247 8.74 15.74 4.83
N ILE A 248 7.41 15.61 4.79
CA ILE A 248 6.65 15.51 3.53
C ILE A 248 6.79 16.80 2.70
N ALA A 249 6.75 17.96 3.36
CA ALA A 249 6.94 19.25 2.68
C ALA A 249 8.34 19.38 2.05
N ARG A 250 9.37 18.89 2.74
CA ARG A 250 10.74 18.85 2.18
C ARG A 250 10.82 17.90 0.98
N THR A 251 10.20 16.73 1.08
CA THR A 251 10.12 15.78 -0.05
C THR A 251 9.43 16.43 -1.24
N ALA A 252 8.24 17.00 -1.05
CA ALA A 252 7.50 17.70 -2.10
C ALA A 252 8.34 18.80 -2.77
N LYS A 253 9.00 19.65 -1.96
CA LYS A 253 9.88 20.71 -2.47
C LYS A 253 11.07 20.18 -3.25
N GLN A 254 11.67 19.09 -2.81
CA GLN A 254 12.82 18.46 -3.50
C GLN A 254 12.45 17.93 -4.88
N TRP A 255 11.26 17.35 -5.01
CA TRP A 255 10.81 16.74 -6.26
C TRP A 255 10.05 17.68 -7.18
N ALA A 256 9.52 18.80 -6.70
CA ALA A 256 8.75 19.76 -7.49
C ALA A 256 9.40 20.15 -8.83
N PRO A 257 10.74 20.38 -8.95
CA PRO A 257 11.36 20.71 -10.22
C PRO A 257 11.29 19.60 -11.30
N TYR A 258 11.04 18.36 -10.89
CA TYR A 258 10.98 17.18 -11.77
C TYR A 258 9.55 16.73 -12.07
N LEU A 259 8.56 17.34 -11.40
CA LEU A 259 7.15 16.98 -11.45
C LEU A 259 6.34 18.12 -12.12
N SER A 260 6.53 18.31 -13.39
CA SER A 260 5.87 19.36 -14.20
C SER A 260 4.90 18.77 -15.22
#